data_39798b19663325d99006af541ec86454
#
_entry.id   39798b19663325d99006af541ec86454
#
_cell.length_a   1.000
_cell.length_b   1.000
_cell.length_c   1.000
_cell.angle_alpha   90.00
_cell.angle_beta   90.00
_cell.angle_gamma   90.00
#
_symmetry.space_group_name_H-M   'P 1'
#
loop_
_entity.id
_entity.type
_entity.pdbx_description
1 polymer ?
#
loop_
_entity_poly.entity_id
_entity_poly.type
_entity_poly.pdbx_seq_one_letter_code
_entity_poly.pdbx_strand_id
1 'polypeptide(L)'
;LYDAGALVALDDYIDKYPNIKNYFTEQEWDQLRQDDGHIYWIPQFSNIKGEEKTCTHNDEAFWIQARVLEWANYPEIKTMDDYFKLIEDYNAANPTMEDGTENIPYTILCEDWRYFCLENAPQFLDGYPNDGCCMVDPDTLKVMDYNTSDTAVKYFKKLNEEYQKGIVDPES
;
A
#
# COMPACT_ATOMS: atom_id res chain seq x y z
N LEU A 1 1.41 22.71 -15.56
CA LEU A 1 2.47 23.64 -15.14
C LEU A 1 3.62 23.64 -16.14
N TYR A 2 4.08 22.47 -16.59
CA TYR A 2 5.15 22.34 -17.59
C TYR A 2 4.77 23.05 -18.90
N ASP A 3 3.66 22.70 -19.52
CA ASP A 3 3.18 23.30 -20.78
C ASP A 3 2.92 24.81 -20.68
N ALA A 4 2.69 25.31 -19.49
CA ALA A 4 2.51 26.73 -19.21
C ALA A 4 3.83 27.48 -18.98
N GLY A 5 4.98 26.81 -19.05
CA GLY A 5 6.30 27.38 -18.78
C GLY A 5 6.49 27.91 -17.34
N ALA A 6 5.75 27.35 -16.38
CA ALA A 6 5.78 27.77 -14.98
C ALA A 6 6.87 27.07 -14.15
N LEU A 7 7.60 26.14 -14.76
CA LEU A 7 8.67 25.39 -14.09
C LEU A 7 10.05 25.83 -14.59
N VAL A 8 11.06 25.69 -13.74
CA VAL A 8 12.46 25.97 -14.05
C VAL A 8 13.18 24.65 -14.32
N ALA A 9 13.98 24.59 -15.38
CA ALA A 9 14.84 23.47 -15.66
C ALA A 9 15.86 23.27 -14.52
N LEU A 10 15.99 22.04 -14.06
CA LEU A 10 16.81 21.69 -12.89
C LEU A 10 18.23 21.23 -13.24
N ASP A 11 18.54 21.05 -14.52
CA ASP A 11 19.81 20.44 -14.99
C ASP A 11 21.04 21.13 -14.38
N ASP A 12 21.14 22.47 -14.45
CA ASP A 12 22.27 23.22 -13.89
C ASP A 12 22.40 23.09 -12.37
N TYR A 13 21.27 22.89 -11.69
CA TYR A 13 21.23 22.70 -10.23
C TYR A 13 21.64 21.27 -9.87
N ILE A 14 21.19 20.27 -10.62
CA ILE A 14 21.55 18.87 -10.43
C ILE A 14 23.06 18.71 -10.62
N ASP A 15 23.63 19.30 -11.68
CA ASP A 15 25.06 19.23 -11.98
C ASP A 15 25.94 19.92 -10.93
N LYS A 16 25.41 20.98 -10.30
CA LYS A 16 26.13 21.74 -9.27
C LYS A 16 26.28 20.99 -7.95
N TYR A 17 25.37 20.05 -7.65
CA TYR A 17 25.35 19.35 -6.36
C TYR A 17 25.57 17.85 -6.54
N PRO A 18 26.81 17.36 -6.36
CA PRO A 18 27.17 15.96 -6.61
C PRO A 18 26.34 14.95 -5.81
N ASN A 19 25.90 15.30 -4.59
CA ASN A 19 25.03 14.46 -3.77
C ASN A 19 23.64 14.26 -4.39
N ILE A 20 23.13 15.24 -5.13
CA ILE A 20 21.88 15.13 -5.88
C ILE A 20 22.15 14.34 -7.18
N LYS A 21 23.18 14.74 -7.94
CA LYS A 21 23.53 14.11 -9.21
C LYS A 21 23.77 12.60 -9.07
N ASN A 22 24.50 12.21 -8.03
CA ASN A 22 24.85 10.81 -7.79
C ASN A 22 23.74 9.99 -7.11
N TYR A 23 22.61 10.60 -6.82
CA TYR A 23 21.49 9.93 -6.20
C TYR A 23 20.78 8.96 -7.16
N PHE A 24 20.65 9.36 -8.42
CA PHE A 24 20.12 8.55 -9.49
C PHE A 24 21.24 8.11 -10.47
N THR A 25 21.01 7.00 -11.15
CA THR A 25 21.80 6.60 -12.32
C THR A 25 21.47 7.47 -13.52
N GLU A 26 22.34 7.49 -14.54
CA GLU A 26 22.07 8.21 -15.79
C GLU A 26 20.76 7.74 -16.46
N GLN A 27 20.47 6.44 -16.40
CA GLN A 27 19.23 5.90 -16.95
C GLN A 27 17.98 6.41 -16.22
N GLU A 28 18.04 6.55 -14.90
CA GLU A 28 16.96 7.09 -14.10
C GLU A 28 16.78 8.61 -14.36
N TRP A 29 17.88 9.35 -14.48
CA TRP A 29 17.83 10.74 -14.90
C TRP A 29 17.22 10.94 -16.29
N ASP A 30 17.56 10.07 -17.25
CA ASP A 30 16.99 10.11 -18.60
C ASP A 30 15.48 9.86 -18.61
N GLN A 31 14.95 9.03 -17.71
CA GLN A 31 13.50 8.82 -17.57
C GLN A 31 12.75 10.04 -17.06
N LEU A 32 13.44 10.96 -16.38
CA LEU A 32 12.84 12.21 -15.87
C LEU A 32 12.86 13.34 -16.90
N ARG A 33 13.64 13.20 -17.98
CA ARG A 33 13.71 14.22 -19.04
C ARG A 33 12.40 14.33 -19.77
N GLN A 34 11.98 15.55 -19.97
CA GLN A 34 10.82 15.86 -20.78
C GLN A 34 11.19 15.92 -22.27
N ASP A 35 10.22 16.12 -23.14
CA ASP A 35 10.40 16.13 -24.60
C ASP A 35 11.44 17.17 -25.08
N ASP A 36 11.67 18.22 -24.32
CA ASP A 36 12.69 19.24 -24.58
C ASP A 36 14.10 18.89 -24.09
N GLY A 37 14.24 17.70 -23.48
CA GLY A 37 15.51 17.17 -22.97
C GLY A 37 15.91 17.66 -21.57
N HIS A 38 15.08 18.44 -20.91
CA HIS A 38 15.34 18.98 -19.58
C HIS A 38 14.56 18.28 -18.48
N ILE A 39 15.05 18.41 -17.22
CA ILE A 39 14.44 17.89 -16.01
C ILE A 39 13.79 19.05 -15.26
N TYR A 40 12.52 18.93 -14.89
CA TYR A 40 11.74 19.96 -14.21
C TYR A 40 11.26 19.58 -12.82
N TRP A 41 11.34 18.30 -12.45
CA TRP A 41 10.95 17.78 -11.13
C TRP A 41 11.81 16.58 -10.74
N ILE A 42 11.89 16.37 -9.45
CA ILE A 42 12.49 15.19 -8.85
C ILE A 42 11.33 14.36 -8.27
N PRO A 43 11.23 13.07 -8.56
CA PRO A 43 10.14 12.26 -8.08
C PRO A 43 10.20 12.09 -6.57
N GLN A 44 9.06 11.78 -5.97
CA GLN A 44 9.04 11.22 -4.64
C GLN A 44 9.63 9.82 -4.70
N PHE A 45 10.55 9.52 -3.80
CA PHE A 45 11.20 8.22 -3.76
C PHE A 45 11.27 7.74 -2.32
N SER A 46 10.90 6.50 -2.12
CA SER A 46 11.06 5.81 -0.85
C SER A 46 12.04 4.63 -0.96
N ASN A 47 12.23 4.07 -2.14
CA ASN A 47 13.12 2.96 -2.40
C ASN A 47 13.93 3.20 -3.65
N ILE A 48 15.17 3.62 -3.45
CA ILE A 48 16.05 3.87 -4.54
C ILE A 48 17.08 2.76 -4.63
N LYS A 49 17.31 2.32 -5.87
CA LYS A 49 18.36 1.36 -6.26
C LYS A 49 18.15 -0.07 -5.76
N GLY A 50 16.99 -0.44 -5.23
CA GLY A 50 16.75 -1.78 -4.70
C GLY A 50 17.70 -2.18 -3.56
N GLU A 51 18.44 -1.24 -3.02
CA GLU A 51 19.41 -1.47 -1.94
C GLU A 51 18.74 -1.46 -0.57
N GLU A 52 17.63 -0.74 -0.45
CA GLU A 52 16.82 -0.71 0.75
C GLU A 52 15.82 -1.87 0.74
N LYS A 53 16.03 -2.80 1.66
CA LYS A 53 15.11 -3.93 1.88
C LYS A 53 13.90 -3.53 2.73
N THR A 54 13.45 -2.31 2.60
CA THR A 54 12.27 -1.84 3.29
C THR A 54 11.02 -2.24 2.52
N CYS A 55 9.98 -2.47 3.27
CA CYS A 55 8.67 -2.76 2.75
C CYS A 55 8.16 -1.58 1.92
N THR A 56 7.79 -1.82 0.67
CA THR A 56 7.44 -0.77 -0.30
C THR A 56 5.96 -0.40 -0.33
N HIS A 57 5.18 -0.86 0.63
CA HIS A 57 3.74 -0.62 0.66
C HIS A 57 3.33 0.59 1.54
N ASN A 58 4.19 1.58 1.69
CA ASN A 58 3.89 2.88 2.31
C ASN A 58 3.09 2.78 3.63
N ASP A 59 3.49 1.87 4.52
CA ASP A 59 2.80 1.58 5.78
C ASP A 59 1.38 0.96 5.64
N GLU A 60 0.95 0.62 4.44
CA GLU A 60 -0.26 -0.15 4.24
C GLU A 60 -0.03 -1.62 4.59
N ALA A 61 -0.87 -2.14 5.45
CA ALA A 61 -0.78 -3.53 5.91
C ALA A 61 -2.09 -3.96 6.57
N PHE A 62 -2.23 -5.27 6.76
CA PHE A 62 -3.20 -5.83 7.68
C PHE A 62 -2.68 -5.69 9.10
N TRP A 63 -3.12 -4.65 9.78
CA TRP A 63 -2.71 -4.36 11.16
C TRP A 63 -3.51 -5.18 12.16
N ILE A 64 -2.85 -5.63 13.22
CA ILE A 64 -3.50 -6.27 14.34
C ILE A 64 -3.00 -5.66 15.64
N GLN A 65 -3.89 -5.42 16.58
CA GLN A 65 -3.51 -4.87 17.88
C GLN A 65 -2.76 -5.93 18.69
N ALA A 66 -1.68 -5.52 19.38
CA ALA A 66 -0.86 -6.42 20.18
C ALA A 66 -1.68 -7.21 21.22
N ARG A 67 -2.67 -6.56 21.86
CA ARG A 67 -3.57 -7.22 22.81
C ARG A 67 -4.33 -8.43 22.23
N VAL A 68 -4.66 -8.41 20.93
CA VAL A 68 -5.34 -9.52 20.25
C VAL A 68 -4.38 -10.69 20.08
N LEU A 69 -3.14 -10.41 19.71
CA LEU A 69 -2.08 -11.42 19.59
C LEU A 69 -1.74 -12.02 20.96
N GLU A 70 -1.62 -11.19 21.98
CA GLU A 70 -1.36 -11.62 23.36
C GLU A 70 -2.47 -12.52 23.89
N TRP A 71 -3.73 -12.14 23.70
CA TRP A 71 -4.90 -12.93 24.08
C TRP A 71 -4.88 -14.31 23.44
N ALA A 72 -4.51 -14.40 22.17
CA ALA A 72 -4.45 -15.64 21.42
C ALA A 72 -3.11 -16.40 21.54
N ASN A 73 -2.20 -15.94 22.40
CA ASN A 73 -0.86 -16.50 22.56
C ASN A 73 -0.03 -16.54 21.27
N TYR A 74 -0.07 -15.45 20.48
CA TYR A 74 0.73 -15.24 19.27
C TYR A 74 0.58 -16.37 18.22
N PRO A 75 -0.61 -16.61 17.69
CA PRO A 75 -0.83 -17.65 16.69
C PRO A 75 -0.09 -17.31 15.40
N GLU A 76 0.24 -18.34 14.64
CA GLU A 76 0.73 -18.16 13.28
C GLU A 76 -0.42 -17.73 12.36
N ILE A 77 -0.25 -16.59 11.65
CA ILE A 77 -1.22 -16.04 10.70
C ILE A 77 -0.57 -16.11 9.32
N LYS A 78 -1.13 -16.92 8.42
CA LYS A 78 -0.61 -17.13 7.07
C LYS A 78 -1.56 -16.67 5.99
N THR A 79 -2.85 -16.65 6.29
CA THR A 79 -3.91 -16.38 5.33
C THR A 79 -4.86 -15.31 5.85
N MET A 80 -5.65 -14.74 4.96
CA MET A 80 -6.74 -13.85 5.35
C MET A 80 -7.79 -14.55 6.22
N ASP A 81 -8.01 -15.84 6.00
CA ASP A 81 -8.93 -16.60 6.82
C ASP A 81 -8.41 -16.76 8.26
N ASP A 82 -7.11 -17.00 8.44
CA ASP A 82 -6.48 -17.03 9.77
C ASP A 82 -6.61 -15.66 10.46
N TYR A 83 -6.36 -14.59 9.70
CA TYR A 83 -6.43 -13.22 10.19
C TYR A 83 -7.84 -12.86 10.68
N PHE A 84 -8.85 -13.03 9.84
CA PHE A 84 -10.23 -12.70 10.21
C PHE A 84 -10.79 -13.63 11.27
N LYS A 85 -10.44 -14.93 11.24
CA LYS A 85 -10.84 -15.85 12.30
C LYS A 85 -10.33 -15.39 13.67
N LEU A 86 -9.10 -14.93 13.75
CA LEU A 86 -8.54 -14.41 15.00
C LEU A 86 -9.31 -13.18 15.49
N ILE A 87 -9.67 -12.27 14.60
CA ILE A 87 -10.45 -11.07 14.91
C ILE A 87 -11.86 -11.46 15.37
N GLU A 88 -12.52 -12.38 14.67
CA GLU A 88 -13.85 -12.91 15.04
C GLU A 88 -13.84 -13.52 16.44
N ASP A 89 -12.88 -14.43 16.70
CA ASP A 89 -12.75 -15.12 17.98
C ASP A 89 -12.49 -14.13 19.13
N TYR A 90 -11.62 -13.14 18.89
CA TYR A 90 -11.34 -12.11 19.88
C TYR A 90 -12.57 -11.26 20.16
N ASN A 91 -13.26 -10.78 19.12
CA ASN A 91 -14.46 -9.95 19.27
C ASN A 91 -15.60 -10.69 19.98
N ALA A 92 -15.79 -11.96 19.68
CA ALA A 92 -16.79 -12.80 20.35
C ALA A 92 -16.50 -12.97 21.86
N ALA A 93 -15.22 -13.03 22.23
CA ALA A 93 -14.80 -13.14 23.64
C ALA A 93 -14.76 -11.75 24.35
N ASN A 94 -14.56 -10.67 23.60
CA ASN A 94 -14.36 -9.31 24.12
C ASN A 94 -15.22 -8.31 23.33
N PRO A 95 -16.56 -8.38 23.44
CA PRO A 95 -17.46 -7.53 22.64
C PRO A 95 -17.44 -6.06 23.03
N THR A 96 -16.88 -5.74 24.19
CA THR A 96 -16.78 -4.37 24.70
C THR A 96 -15.36 -4.05 25.16
N MET A 97 -15.01 -2.78 25.07
CA MET A 97 -13.78 -2.22 25.62
C MET A 97 -13.86 -2.06 27.14
N GLU A 98 -12.74 -1.78 27.81
CA GLU A 98 -12.68 -1.55 29.26
C GLU A 98 -13.57 -0.41 29.76
N ASP A 99 -13.80 0.61 28.91
CA ASP A 99 -14.66 1.75 29.19
C ASP A 99 -16.15 1.46 28.94
N GLY A 100 -16.49 0.25 28.49
CA GLY A 100 -17.85 -0.20 28.19
C GLY A 100 -18.34 0.15 26.78
N THR A 101 -17.53 0.79 25.95
CA THR A 101 -17.86 1.01 24.54
C THR A 101 -17.81 -0.29 23.74
N GLU A 102 -18.53 -0.35 22.63
CA GLU A 102 -18.49 -1.49 21.72
C GLU A 102 -17.10 -1.63 21.08
N ASN A 103 -16.61 -2.84 21.02
CA ASN A 103 -15.35 -3.14 20.34
C ASN A 103 -15.60 -3.16 18.81
N ILE A 104 -14.87 -2.32 18.07
CA ILE A 104 -14.89 -2.33 16.60
C ILE A 104 -13.85 -3.35 16.13
N PRO A 105 -14.28 -4.51 15.57
CA PRO A 105 -13.35 -5.60 15.27
C PRO A 105 -12.39 -5.28 14.15
N TYR A 106 -12.88 -4.66 13.08
CA TYR A 106 -12.08 -4.32 11.90
C TYR A 106 -12.61 -3.06 11.23
N THR A 107 -11.72 -2.12 10.96
CA THR A 107 -12.01 -0.90 10.21
C THR A 107 -11.01 -0.74 9.07
N ILE A 108 -11.43 -0.11 7.99
CA ILE A 108 -10.60 0.20 6.83
C ILE A 108 -10.52 1.72 6.70
N LEU A 109 -9.32 2.24 6.60
CA LEU A 109 -9.12 3.65 6.35
C LEU A 109 -9.35 3.95 4.87
N CYS A 110 -10.61 4.14 4.45
CA CYS A 110 -10.96 4.29 3.04
C CYS A 110 -11.77 5.56 2.72
N GLU A 111 -11.79 6.53 3.61
CA GLU A 111 -12.44 7.83 3.38
C GLU A 111 -11.62 8.71 2.41
N ASP A 112 -12.30 9.34 1.46
CA ASP A 112 -11.72 10.26 0.48
C ASP A 112 -10.55 9.63 -0.30
N TRP A 113 -9.42 10.30 -0.41
CA TRP A 113 -8.24 9.83 -1.15
C TRP A 113 -7.62 8.53 -0.57
N ARG A 114 -8.00 8.14 0.65
CA ARG A 114 -7.47 6.93 1.31
C ARG A 114 -8.15 5.64 0.85
N TYR A 115 -9.12 5.69 -0.06
CA TYR A 115 -9.80 4.48 -0.53
C TYR A 115 -8.83 3.42 -1.11
N PHE A 116 -7.62 3.82 -1.47
CA PHE A 116 -6.58 2.91 -1.91
C PHE A 116 -6.18 1.88 -0.83
N CYS A 117 -6.35 2.17 0.46
CA CYS A 117 -6.14 1.19 1.52
C CYS A 117 -7.10 -0.01 1.42
N LEU A 118 -8.28 0.20 0.85
CA LEU A 118 -9.20 -0.89 0.52
C LEU A 118 -8.83 -1.58 -0.79
N GLU A 119 -8.44 -0.80 -1.79
CA GLU A 119 -8.28 -1.25 -3.17
C GLU A 119 -6.95 -1.97 -3.42
N ASN A 120 -5.86 -1.51 -2.81
CA ASN A 120 -4.51 -1.99 -3.14
C ASN A 120 -4.13 -3.33 -2.47
N ALA A 121 -4.87 -3.80 -1.48
CA ALA A 121 -4.52 -5.02 -0.75
C ALA A 121 -4.26 -6.24 -1.65
N PRO A 122 -4.99 -6.50 -2.75
CA PRO A 122 -4.69 -7.60 -3.65
C PRO A 122 -3.30 -7.55 -4.27
N GLN A 123 -2.75 -6.37 -4.56
CA GLN A 123 -1.43 -6.22 -5.15
C GLN A 123 -0.34 -6.76 -4.22
N PHE A 124 -0.30 -6.31 -2.97
CA PHE A 124 0.73 -6.77 -2.05
C PHE A 124 0.47 -8.18 -1.49
N LEU A 125 -0.77 -8.67 -1.50
CA LEU A 125 -1.05 -10.08 -1.24
C LEU A 125 -0.43 -11.00 -2.31
N ASP A 126 -0.32 -10.53 -3.55
CA ASP A 126 0.36 -11.22 -4.66
C ASP A 126 1.86 -10.89 -4.75
N GLY A 127 2.40 -10.09 -3.80
CA GLY A 127 3.82 -9.77 -3.72
C GLY A 127 4.27 -8.61 -4.61
N TYR A 128 3.34 -7.83 -5.14
CA TYR A 128 3.65 -6.62 -5.91
C TYR A 128 3.71 -5.38 -5.00
N PRO A 129 4.48 -4.36 -5.37
CA PRO A 129 4.43 -3.08 -4.66
C PRO A 129 3.05 -2.45 -4.81
N ASN A 130 2.59 -1.86 -3.74
CA ASN A 130 1.26 -1.26 -3.67
C ASN A 130 1.29 0.18 -4.16
N ASP A 131 1.54 0.47 -5.34
CA ASP A 131 1.48 1.85 -5.79
C ASP A 131 1.09 1.92 -7.26
N GLY A 132 -0.14 2.28 -7.49
CA GLY A 132 -0.64 2.46 -8.83
C GLY A 132 -1.87 1.63 -9.17
N CYS A 133 -2.37 1.87 -10.35
CA CYS A 133 -3.62 1.29 -10.85
C CYS A 133 -3.42 -0.03 -11.61
N CYS A 134 -2.22 -0.58 -11.61
CA CYS A 134 -1.90 -1.83 -12.29
C CYS A 134 -0.71 -2.55 -11.66
N MET A 135 -0.63 -3.85 -11.88
CA MET A 135 0.57 -4.64 -11.59
C MET A 135 1.43 -4.74 -12.83
N VAL A 136 2.75 -4.69 -12.64
CA VAL A 136 3.72 -4.94 -13.71
C VAL A 136 4.56 -6.15 -13.32
N ASP A 137 4.47 -7.21 -14.12
CA ASP A 137 5.31 -8.39 -13.93
C ASP A 137 6.78 -8.02 -14.16
N PRO A 138 7.68 -8.23 -13.19
CA PRO A 138 9.06 -7.76 -13.26
C PRO A 138 9.90 -8.49 -14.31
N ASP A 139 9.53 -9.72 -14.66
CA ASP A 139 10.29 -10.55 -15.61
C ASP A 139 9.83 -10.32 -17.05
N THR A 140 8.54 -10.21 -17.26
CA THR A 140 7.94 -10.10 -18.60
C THR A 140 7.54 -8.68 -18.99
N LEU A 141 7.54 -7.75 -18.04
CA LEU A 141 7.05 -6.37 -18.17
C LEU A 141 5.58 -6.28 -18.62
N LYS A 142 4.83 -7.36 -18.39
CA LYS A 142 3.41 -7.39 -18.71
C LYS A 142 2.64 -6.57 -17.68
N VAL A 143 1.85 -5.64 -18.19
CA VAL A 143 0.90 -4.87 -17.37
C VAL A 143 -0.37 -5.67 -17.16
N MET A 144 -0.85 -5.74 -15.93
CA MET A 144 -2.03 -6.51 -15.52
C MET A 144 -2.95 -5.63 -14.68
N ASP A 145 -4.26 -5.82 -14.87
CA ASP A 145 -5.26 -5.25 -13.97
C ASP A 145 -5.39 -6.14 -12.72
N TYR A 146 -5.11 -5.58 -11.55
CA TYR A 146 -5.19 -6.34 -10.31
C TYR A 146 -6.62 -6.54 -9.79
N ASN A 147 -7.56 -5.65 -10.16
CA ASN A 147 -8.96 -5.74 -9.70
C ASN A 147 -9.69 -6.96 -10.27
N THR A 148 -9.19 -7.52 -11.35
CA THR A 148 -9.74 -8.74 -11.97
C THR A 148 -8.96 -10.00 -11.64
N SER A 149 -7.93 -9.90 -10.78
CA SER A 149 -7.14 -11.05 -10.35
C SER A 149 -7.94 -11.99 -9.45
N ASP A 150 -7.56 -13.27 -9.39
CA ASP A 150 -8.15 -14.25 -8.47
C ASP A 150 -7.99 -13.83 -7.01
N THR A 151 -6.89 -13.16 -6.67
CA THR A 151 -6.62 -12.64 -5.33
C THR A 151 -7.57 -11.51 -5.00
N ALA A 152 -7.81 -10.57 -5.91
CA ALA A 152 -8.79 -9.51 -5.72
C ALA A 152 -10.20 -10.06 -5.49
N VAL A 153 -10.62 -11.01 -6.31
CA VAL A 153 -11.93 -11.66 -6.15
C VAL A 153 -12.07 -12.33 -4.78
N LYS A 154 -11.04 -13.06 -4.32
CA LYS A 154 -11.04 -13.70 -2.99
C LYS A 154 -11.06 -12.67 -1.87
N TYR A 155 -10.25 -11.62 -2.00
CA TYR A 155 -10.16 -10.54 -1.02
C TYR A 155 -11.51 -9.83 -0.83
N PHE A 156 -12.12 -9.33 -1.91
CA PHE A 156 -13.40 -8.62 -1.81
C PHE A 156 -14.55 -9.52 -1.39
N LYS A 157 -14.54 -10.80 -1.77
CA LYS A 157 -15.50 -11.78 -1.25
C LYS A 157 -15.35 -11.95 0.26
N LYS A 158 -14.11 -12.10 0.75
CA LYS A 158 -13.84 -12.23 2.18
C LYS A 158 -14.30 -11.00 2.95
N LEU A 159 -13.97 -9.79 2.47
CA LEU A 159 -14.44 -8.56 3.10
C LEU A 159 -15.98 -8.48 3.14
N ASN A 160 -16.65 -8.87 2.07
CA ASN A 160 -18.11 -8.89 2.06
C ASN A 160 -18.69 -9.89 3.07
N GLU A 161 -18.10 -11.10 3.18
CA GLU A 161 -18.49 -12.08 4.19
C GLU A 161 -18.33 -11.52 5.61
N GLU A 162 -17.22 -10.88 5.90
CA GLU A 162 -16.95 -10.28 7.21
C GLU A 162 -17.86 -9.07 7.50
N TYR A 163 -18.18 -8.28 6.48
CA TYR A 163 -19.17 -7.20 6.59
C TYR A 163 -20.56 -7.75 6.95
N GLN A 164 -20.99 -8.84 6.31
CA GLN A 164 -22.30 -9.47 6.61
C GLN A 164 -22.35 -10.07 8.04
N LYS A 165 -21.20 -10.43 8.60
CA LYS A 165 -21.08 -10.89 10.00
C LYS A 165 -21.02 -9.74 11.01
N GLY A 166 -20.91 -8.48 10.56
CA GLY A 166 -20.71 -7.33 11.43
C GLY A 166 -19.28 -7.20 11.98
N ILE A 167 -18.31 -7.83 11.31
CA ILE A 167 -16.88 -7.72 11.68
C ILE A 167 -16.25 -6.47 11.08
N VAL A 168 -16.58 -6.15 9.83
CA VAL A 168 -16.15 -4.90 9.19
C VAL A 168 -17.05 -3.77 9.64
N ASP A 169 -16.45 -2.68 10.10
CA ASP A 169 -17.15 -1.47 10.52
C ASP A 169 -17.94 -0.88 9.33
N PRO A 170 -19.25 -0.68 9.45
CA PRO A 170 -20.06 -0.08 8.39
C PRO A 170 -19.78 1.41 8.16
N GLU A 171 -19.08 2.06 9.10
CA GLU A 171 -18.68 3.47 9.01
C GLU A 171 -17.25 3.67 8.45
N SER A 172 -16.62 2.58 7.99
CA SER A 172 -15.27 2.61 7.38
C SER A 172 -15.25 3.34 6.06
#